data_8f6205637db14d1516b3db6f874eda6b
#
_entry.id   8f6205637db14d1516b3db6f874eda6b
#
_cell.length_a   1.000
_cell.length_b   1.000
_cell.length_c   1.000
_cell.angle_alpha   90.00
_cell.angle_beta   90.00
_cell.angle_gamma   90.00
#
_symmetry.space_group_name_H-M   'P 1'
#
loop_
_entity.id
_entity.type
_entity.pdbx_description
1 polymer ?
#
loop_
_entity_poly.entity_id
_entity_poly.type
_entity_poly.pdbx_seq_one_letter_code
_entity_poly.pdbx_strand_id
1 'polypeptide(L)'
;MESNGGALLSAVQLGQTVKSPIYDRREKFAAVDKPLRVSVNVLRSPTAAVIESALLMLLIGWIDYRTTDFAITLFYFAPVVLATWRAGRKAGWFIAALCGATVLMADLMVPRSGHVIALAYFNAGILVLASAALAELVISSRRAHERLKALLALKTVSLAEIHHRVKNNLQIVSSLLKLQSKKFADPAVRDVFTECRDRINAMARLHEELYNEHGQSHLNFAPHLRELAEMLLRSHKPAGCNLTLNVSTDRVPLDLDQSILLSLIANELLLNSLKHAFHRRAAGKVDAELRRTRNQVTLTIRDDGNGIVPRRSETEGQRGTGIDLVQAMSRQLGGEFVVNRMPVGGTCATILFRSKISPQQPDVHL
;
A
#
# COMPACT_ATOMS: atom_id res chain seq x y z
N MET A 1 -59.22 25.16 0.56
CA MET A 1 -58.21 26.18 0.76
C MET A 1 -56.86 25.45 0.79
N GLU A 2 -56.35 24.97 -0.28
CA GLU A 2 -55.60 25.52 -1.45
C GLU A 2 -54.52 26.47 -1.06
N SER A 3 -53.37 26.12 -1.55
CA SER A 3 -52.13 26.80 -1.80
C SER A 3 -50.97 26.48 -0.83
N ASN A 4 -50.15 25.56 -1.25
CA ASN A 4 -48.68 25.61 -1.20
C ASN A 4 -48.03 24.35 -1.80
N GLY A 5 -48.46 23.95 -2.99
CA GLY A 5 -47.87 22.84 -3.76
C GLY A 5 -47.12 23.26 -5.03
N GLY A 6 -46.81 24.55 -5.20
CA GLY A 6 -46.33 25.10 -6.47
C GLY A 6 -44.87 25.53 -6.58
N ALA A 7 -44.06 25.43 -5.51
CA ALA A 7 -42.70 26.01 -5.50
C ALA A 7 -41.55 24.99 -5.63
N LEU A 8 -41.83 23.72 -5.74
CA LEU A 8 -40.78 22.65 -5.80
C LEU A 8 -40.59 22.03 -7.18
N LEU A 9 -41.34 22.44 -8.19
CA LEU A 9 -41.28 21.86 -9.56
C LEU A 9 -40.61 22.79 -10.60
N SER A 10 -40.18 24.01 -10.22
CA SER A 10 -39.54 24.95 -11.16
C SER A 10 -38.03 25.00 -11.07
N ALA A 11 -37.39 24.27 -10.13
CA ALA A 11 -35.93 24.30 -9.93
C ALA A 11 -35.13 23.21 -10.69
N VAL A 12 -35.84 22.34 -11.44
CA VAL A 12 -35.18 21.21 -12.15
C VAL A 12 -34.91 21.50 -13.64
N GLN A 13 -35.31 22.66 -14.15
CA GLN A 13 -35.19 22.99 -15.58
C GLN A 13 -34.12 24.04 -15.94
N LEU A 14 -33.30 24.50 -15.01
CA LEU A 14 -32.14 25.34 -15.32
C LEU A 14 -30.86 24.61 -14.86
N GLY A 15 -30.24 23.89 -15.81
CA GLY A 15 -28.95 23.22 -15.65
C GLY A 15 -27.79 24.19 -15.38
N GLN A 16 -27.78 24.82 -14.21
CA GLN A 16 -26.62 25.52 -13.70
C GLN A 16 -25.86 24.62 -12.71
N THR A 17 -24.78 24.01 -13.21
CA THR A 17 -23.76 23.37 -12.40
C THR A 17 -23.14 24.40 -11.46
N VAL A 18 -23.45 24.29 -10.17
CA VAL A 18 -22.78 25.04 -9.10
C VAL A 18 -21.34 24.56 -9.05
N LYS A 19 -20.43 25.32 -9.65
CA LYS A 19 -18.96 25.11 -9.53
C LYS A 19 -18.56 25.41 -8.09
N SER A 20 -18.07 24.38 -7.38
CA SER A 20 -17.51 24.54 -6.04
C SER A 20 -16.21 25.36 -6.10
N PRO A 21 -15.92 26.24 -5.12
CA PRO A 21 -14.73 27.12 -5.14
C PRO A 21 -13.38 26.39 -5.02
N ILE A 22 -13.36 25.07 -4.91
CA ILE A 22 -12.14 24.23 -4.81
C ILE A 22 -11.56 23.94 -6.20
N TYR A 23 -12.33 24.07 -7.28
CA TYR A 23 -11.89 23.75 -8.65
C TYR A 23 -11.05 24.87 -9.30
N ASP A 24 -11.22 26.13 -8.85
CA ASP A 24 -10.58 27.31 -9.46
C ASP A 24 -9.08 27.48 -9.07
N ARG A 25 -8.60 26.78 -8.04
CA ARG A 25 -7.17 26.80 -7.67
C ARG A 25 -6.28 25.88 -8.50
N ARG A 26 -6.83 24.84 -9.14
CA ARG A 26 -6.03 23.92 -9.98
C ARG A 26 -5.74 24.46 -11.38
N GLU A 27 -6.58 25.31 -11.93
CA GLU A 27 -6.36 25.90 -13.26
C GLU A 27 -5.28 27.00 -13.27
N LYS A 28 -5.08 27.72 -12.16
CA LYS A 28 -4.03 28.77 -12.07
C LYS A 28 -2.62 28.20 -11.93
N PHE A 29 -2.45 26.97 -11.44
CA PHE A 29 -1.14 26.30 -11.40
C PHE A 29 -0.81 25.52 -12.68
N ALA A 30 -1.77 25.24 -13.53
CA ALA A 30 -1.55 24.54 -14.80
C ALA A 30 -1.00 25.45 -15.92
N ALA A 31 -1.07 26.77 -15.75
CA ALA A 31 -0.65 27.73 -16.77
C ALA A 31 0.85 28.09 -16.75
N VAL A 32 1.56 27.81 -15.63
CA VAL A 32 3.00 28.17 -15.49
C VAL A 32 3.93 27.06 -16.00
N ASP A 33 3.43 25.85 -16.17
CA ASP A 33 4.26 24.66 -16.52
C ASP A 33 4.28 24.31 -18.03
N LYS A 34 3.57 25.09 -18.89
CA LYS A 34 3.46 24.80 -20.32
C LYS A 34 4.74 24.95 -21.15
N PRO A 35 5.65 25.93 -20.95
CA PRO A 35 6.81 26.05 -21.83
C PRO A 35 7.88 24.99 -21.61
N LEU A 36 8.03 24.44 -20.41
CA LEU A 36 9.02 23.39 -20.12
C LEU A 36 8.58 22.00 -20.59
N ARG A 37 7.28 21.69 -20.62
CA ARG A 37 6.77 20.41 -21.12
C ARG A 37 6.89 20.22 -22.63
N VAL A 38 6.83 21.28 -23.41
CA VAL A 38 6.95 21.19 -24.87
C VAL A 38 8.39 20.86 -25.27
N SER A 39 9.39 21.49 -24.65
CA SER A 39 10.80 21.21 -24.94
C SER A 39 11.24 19.80 -24.51
N VAL A 40 10.74 19.29 -23.40
CA VAL A 40 11.04 17.92 -22.91
C VAL A 40 10.36 16.85 -23.80
N ASN A 41 9.19 17.14 -24.37
CA ASN A 41 8.51 16.21 -25.26
C ASN A 41 9.18 16.10 -26.65
N VAL A 42 9.80 17.16 -27.16
CA VAL A 42 10.57 17.10 -28.42
C VAL A 42 11.80 16.20 -28.25
N LEU A 43 12.53 16.32 -27.13
CA LEU A 43 13.67 15.44 -26.81
C LEU A 43 13.27 13.97 -26.54
N ARG A 44 11.97 13.70 -26.30
CA ARG A 44 11.44 12.33 -26.10
C ARG A 44 10.87 11.70 -27.37
N SER A 45 10.87 12.39 -28.51
CA SER A 45 10.35 11.85 -29.77
C SER A 45 11.25 10.71 -30.30
N PRO A 46 10.68 9.68 -30.95
CA PRO A 46 11.45 8.61 -31.58
C PRO A 46 12.41 9.14 -32.65
N THR A 47 12.02 10.18 -33.36
CA THR A 47 12.85 10.84 -34.39
C THR A 47 14.06 11.54 -33.78
N ALA A 48 13.90 12.25 -32.66
CA ALA A 48 15.03 12.88 -31.97
C ALA A 48 16.03 11.82 -31.48
N ALA A 49 15.54 10.68 -30.97
CA ALA A 49 16.40 9.59 -30.53
C ALA A 49 17.26 9.00 -31.64
N VAL A 50 16.70 8.87 -32.87
CA VAL A 50 17.46 8.41 -34.04
C VAL A 50 18.52 9.44 -34.44
N ILE A 51 18.19 10.73 -34.45
CA ILE A 51 19.13 11.82 -34.76
C ILE A 51 20.26 11.87 -33.70
N GLU A 52 19.93 11.83 -32.41
CA GLU A 52 20.93 11.82 -31.34
C GLU A 52 21.86 10.59 -31.44
N SER A 53 21.30 9.41 -31.77
CA SER A 53 22.07 8.19 -31.94
C SER A 53 23.01 8.28 -33.19
N ALA A 54 22.52 8.88 -34.29
CA ALA A 54 23.33 9.10 -35.47
C ALA A 54 24.46 10.11 -35.22
N LEU A 55 24.19 11.21 -34.52
CA LEU A 55 25.21 12.19 -34.12
C LEU A 55 26.27 11.57 -33.19
N LEU A 56 25.85 10.76 -32.22
CA LEU A 56 26.76 10.05 -31.34
C LEU A 56 27.65 9.07 -32.12
N MET A 57 27.06 8.34 -33.06
CA MET A 57 27.79 7.44 -33.94
C MET A 57 28.84 8.19 -34.82
N LEU A 58 28.46 9.33 -35.42
CA LEU A 58 29.39 10.15 -36.19
C LEU A 58 30.54 10.69 -35.34
N LEU A 59 30.26 11.10 -34.11
CA LEU A 59 31.28 11.53 -33.15
C LEU A 59 32.27 10.40 -32.83
N ILE A 60 31.74 9.20 -32.53
CA ILE A 60 32.56 8.02 -32.23
C ILE A 60 33.42 7.69 -33.51
N GLY A 61 32.82 7.68 -34.70
CA GLY A 61 33.54 7.43 -35.96
C GLY A 61 34.63 8.44 -36.23
N TRP A 62 34.40 9.72 -35.94
CA TRP A 62 35.44 10.76 -36.06
C TRP A 62 36.59 10.55 -35.09
N ILE A 63 36.31 10.16 -33.85
CA ILE A 63 37.34 9.84 -32.86
C ILE A 63 38.11 8.59 -33.30
N ASP A 64 37.42 7.54 -33.74
CA ASP A 64 38.01 6.29 -34.23
C ASP A 64 38.98 6.52 -35.40
N TYR A 65 38.59 7.37 -36.36
CA TYR A 65 39.45 7.78 -37.47
C TYR A 65 40.73 8.54 -37.03
N ARG A 66 40.65 9.31 -35.92
CA ARG A 66 41.78 10.08 -35.37
C ARG A 66 42.71 9.29 -34.47
N THR A 67 42.22 8.21 -33.84
CA THR A 67 42.93 7.41 -32.84
C THR A 67 43.14 5.99 -33.35
N THR A 68 44.05 5.84 -34.30
CA THR A 68 44.32 4.55 -34.98
C THR A 68 44.74 3.40 -34.10
N ASP A 69 45.16 3.64 -32.86
CA ASP A 69 45.69 2.65 -31.92
C ASP A 69 44.73 2.24 -30.79
N PHE A 70 43.52 2.80 -30.69
CA PHE A 70 42.59 2.54 -29.60
C PHE A 70 41.37 1.77 -30.09
N ALA A 71 41.04 0.63 -29.42
CA ALA A 71 39.86 -0.17 -29.75
C ALA A 71 38.58 0.54 -29.28
N ILE A 72 38.12 1.55 -30.03
CA ILE A 72 36.91 2.35 -29.76
C ILE A 72 35.64 1.61 -30.16
N THR A 73 35.78 0.46 -30.80
CA THR A 73 34.66 -0.35 -31.35
C THR A 73 33.55 -0.65 -30.32
N LEU A 74 33.90 -0.77 -29.04
CA LEU A 74 32.95 -1.01 -27.98
C LEU A 74 31.94 0.16 -27.80
N PHE A 75 32.36 1.39 -28.07
CA PHE A 75 31.50 2.57 -27.91
C PHE A 75 30.38 2.64 -28.93
N TYR A 76 30.51 1.94 -30.10
CA TYR A 76 29.43 1.85 -31.09
C TYR A 76 28.16 1.14 -30.58
N PHE A 77 28.22 0.42 -29.48
CA PHE A 77 27.02 -0.11 -28.83
C PHE A 77 26.12 0.97 -28.18
N ALA A 78 26.71 2.10 -27.77
CA ALA A 78 25.93 3.16 -27.09
C ALA A 78 24.84 3.78 -27.97
N PRO A 79 25.10 4.20 -29.22
CA PRO A 79 24.07 4.69 -30.14
C PRO A 79 23.01 3.64 -30.46
N VAL A 80 23.38 2.36 -30.57
CA VAL A 80 22.44 1.26 -30.82
C VAL A 80 21.49 1.07 -29.63
N VAL A 81 21.99 1.06 -28.38
CA VAL A 81 21.19 0.98 -27.18
C VAL A 81 20.25 2.17 -27.09
N LEU A 82 20.74 3.40 -27.33
CA LEU A 82 19.95 4.62 -27.27
C LEU A 82 18.80 4.60 -28.26
N ALA A 83 19.09 4.27 -29.54
CA ALA A 83 18.10 4.16 -30.60
C ALA A 83 17.06 3.08 -30.31
N THR A 84 17.51 1.91 -29.85
CA THR A 84 16.62 0.78 -29.52
C THR A 84 15.70 1.12 -28.36
N TRP A 85 16.25 1.72 -27.30
CA TRP A 85 15.52 2.07 -26.10
C TRP A 85 14.43 3.11 -26.35
N ARG A 86 14.73 4.16 -27.12
CA ARG A 86 13.83 5.31 -27.32
C ARG A 86 12.96 5.22 -28.58
N ALA A 87 13.50 4.68 -29.67
CA ALA A 87 12.81 4.63 -30.95
C ALA A 87 12.41 3.20 -31.41
N GLY A 88 12.82 2.17 -30.65
CA GLY A 88 12.39 0.79 -30.83
C GLY A 88 13.24 -0.03 -31.80
N ARG A 89 12.75 -1.27 -32.07
CA ARG A 89 13.49 -2.32 -32.76
C ARG A 89 14.04 -1.89 -34.14
N LYS A 90 13.20 -1.27 -34.97
CA LYS A 90 13.59 -0.88 -36.34
C LYS A 90 14.72 0.16 -36.34
N ALA A 91 14.65 1.12 -35.41
CA ALA A 91 15.68 2.14 -35.25
C ALA A 91 17.00 1.53 -34.74
N GLY A 92 16.94 0.62 -33.78
CA GLY A 92 18.11 -0.08 -33.27
C GLY A 92 18.84 -0.86 -34.35
N TRP A 93 18.12 -1.60 -35.19
CA TRP A 93 18.69 -2.35 -36.30
C TRP A 93 19.29 -1.44 -37.38
N PHE A 94 18.61 -0.34 -37.68
CA PHE A 94 19.12 0.66 -38.64
C PHE A 94 20.44 1.27 -38.15
N ILE A 95 20.52 1.69 -36.90
CA ILE A 95 21.75 2.25 -36.31
C ILE A 95 22.84 1.18 -36.21
N ALA A 96 22.52 -0.07 -35.89
CA ALA A 96 23.49 -1.18 -35.86
C ALA A 96 24.14 -1.40 -37.25
N ALA A 97 23.34 -1.42 -38.30
CA ALA A 97 23.85 -1.54 -39.68
C ALA A 97 24.72 -0.33 -40.07
N LEU A 98 24.31 0.88 -39.66
CA LEU A 98 25.07 2.10 -39.94
C LEU A 98 26.41 2.14 -39.18
N CYS A 99 26.45 1.67 -37.92
CA CYS A 99 27.68 1.49 -37.15
C CYS A 99 28.67 0.53 -37.84
N GLY A 100 28.17 -0.62 -38.32
CA GLY A 100 28.97 -1.58 -39.07
C GLY A 100 29.55 -0.99 -40.36
N ALA A 101 28.73 -0.22 -41.11
CA ALA A 101 29.16 0.48 -42.31
C ALA A 101 30.24 1.54 -42.01
N THR A 102 30.11 2.28 -40.92
CA THR A 102 31.09 3.29 -40.50
C THR A 102 32.43 2.68 -40.17
N VAL A 103 32.43 1.60 -39.38
CA VAL A 103 33.67 0.86 -39.03
C VAL A 103 34.32 0.28 -40.28
N LEU A 104 33.53 -0.35 -41.16
CA LEU A 104 34.06 -0.88 -42.44
C LEU A 104 34.71 0.21 -43.30
N MET A 105 34.05 1.37 -43.44
CA MET A 105 34.56 2.49 -44.22
C MET A 105 35.86 3.06 -43.62
N ALA A 106 35.92 3.20 -42.30
CA ALA A 106 37.15 3.63 -41.62
C ALA A 106 38.30 2.66 -41.85
N ASP A 107 38.06 1.36 -41.80
CA ASP A 107 39.06 0.32 -42.03
C ASP A 107 39.53 0.25 -43.49
N LEU A 108 38.63 0.51 -44.45
CA LEU A 108 38.98 0.49 -45.89
C LEU A 108 39.73 1.74 -46.34
N MET A 109 39.62 2.88 -45.65
CA MET A 109 40.35 4.11 -45.96
C MET A 109 41.83 4.04 -45.62
N VAL A 110 42.25 3.09 -44.81
CA VAL A 110 43.66 2.89 -44.45
C VAL A 110 44.29 1.90 -45.45
N PRO A 111 45.38 2.24 -46.20
CA PRO A 111 46.04 1.32 -47.13
C PRO A 111 46.63 0.11 -46.39
N ARG A 112 46.05 -1.07 -46.58
CA ARG A 112 46.47 -2.31 -45.91
C ARG A 112 46.58 -3.47 -46.90
N SER A 113 47.34 -4.52 -46.56
CA SER A 113 47.46 -5.75 -47.34
C SER A 113 46.15 -6.54 -47.42
N GLY A 114 45.95 -7.39 -48.43
CA GLY A 114 44.68 -8.10 -48.68
C GLY A 114 44.15 -8.95 -47.52
N HIS A 115 45.00 -9.50 -46.64
CA HIS A 115 44.58 -10.21 -45.44
C HIS A 115 43.93 -9.32 -44.41
N VAL A 116 44.27 -8.04 -44.34
CA VAL A 116 43.72 -7.05 -43.42
C VAL A 116 42.35 -6.58 -43.87
N ILE A 117 42.09 -6.57 -45.20
CA ILE A 117 40.76 -6.27 -45.74
C ILE A 117 39.72 -7.32 -45.33
N ALA A 118 40.07 -8.60 -45.38
CA ALA A 118 39.17 -9.67 -44.90
C ALA A 118 38.82 -9.53 -43.44
N LEU A 119 39.79 -9.11 -42.61
CA LEU A 119 39.58 -8.86 -41.19
C LEU A 119 38.63 -7.67 -40.94
N ALA A 120 38.69 -6.60 -41.76
CA ALA A 120 37.78 -5.45 -41.68
C ALA A 120 36.32 -5.85 -41.93
N TYR A 121 36.05 -6.66 -42.93
CA TYR A 121 34.70 -7.20 -43.16
C TYR A 121 34.22 -8.09 -42.01
N PHE A 122 35.12 -8.91 -41.47
CA PHE A 122 34.81 -9.78 -40.33
C PHE A 122 34.47 -8.98 -39.08
N ASN A 123 35.24 -7.96 -38.74
CA ASN A 123 35.00 -7.07 -37.59
C ASN A 123 33.68 -6.30 -37.74
N ALA A 124 33.41 -5.73 -38.92
CA ALA A 124 32.14 -5.04 -39.19
C ALA A 124 30.95 -6.00 -39.07
N GLY A 125 31.08 -7.23 -39.55
CA GLY A 125 30.05 -8.26 -39.43
C GLY A 125 29.76 -8.65 -37.96
N ILE A 126 30.81 -8.87 -37.16
CA ILE A 126 30.67 -9.15 -35.74
C ILE A 126 29.99 -7.98 -35.02
N LEU A 127 30.40 -6.75 -35.30
CA LEU A 127 29.81 -5.57 -34.68
C LEU A 127 28.30 -5.47 -34.96
N VAL A 128 27.90 -5.69 -36.23
CA VAL A 128 26.47 -5.69 -36.60
C VAL A 128 25.70 -6.79 -35.87
N LEU A 129 26.22 -8.01 -35.86
CA LEU A 129 25.57 -9.15 -35.19
C LEU A 129 25.47 -8.93 -33.69
N ALA A 130 26.54 -8.48 -33.02
CA ALA A 130 26.55 -8.20 -31.61
C ALA A 130 25.61 -7.03 -31.25
N SER A 131 25.59 -5.99 -32.09
CA SER A 131 24.67 -4.85 -31.94
C SER A 131 23.21 -5.26 -32.12
N ALA A 132 22.91 -6.13 -33.08
CA ALA A 132 21.58 -6.67 -33.30
C ALA A 132 21.14 -7.54 -32.10
N ALA A 133 22.02 -8.40 -31.59
CA ALA A 133 21.75 -9.21 -30.39
C ALA A 133 21.49 -8.33 -29.16
N LEU A 134 22.29 -7.27 -28.97
CA LEU A 134 22.10 -6.31 -27.89
C LEU A 134 20.77 -5.56 -28.05
N ALA A 135 20.39 -5.15 -29.25
CA ALA A 135 19.09 -4.53 -29.52
C ALA A 135 17.92 -5.46 -29.14
N GLU A 136 17.97 -6.74 -29.49
CA GLU A 136 16.95 -7.72 -29.09
C GLU A 136 16.91 -7.94 -27.58
N LEU A 137 18.07 -7.97 -26.91
CA LEU A 137 18.15 -8.08 -25.47
C LEU A 137 17.49 -6.88 -24.76
N VAL A 138 17.77 -5.67 -25.24
CA VAL A 138 17.16 -4.43 -24.71
C VAL A 138 15.63 -4.46 -24.88
N ILE A 139 15.14 -4.89 -26.05
CA ILE A 139 13.70 -4.99 -26.32
C ILE A 139 13.05 -6.06 -25.45
N SER A 140 13.66 -7.23 -25.32
CA SER A 140 13.11 -8.32 -24.51
C SER A 140 13.03 -7.94 -23.03
N SER A 141 14.08 -7.29 -22.51
CA SER A 141 14.12 -6.77 -21.15
C SER A 141 13.03 -5.71 -20.91
N ARG A 142 12.86 -4.78 -21.85
CA ARG A 142 11.80 -3.76 -21.76
C ARG A 142 10.40 -4.37 -21.77
N ARG A 143 10.15 -5.33 -22.66
CA ARG A 143 8.86 -6.06 -22.71
C ARG A 143 8.60 -6.84 -21.44
N ALA A 144 9.60 -7.49 -20.88
CA ALA A 144 9.48 -8.20 -19.59
C ALA A 144 9.12 -7.23 -18.46
N HIS A 145 9.77 -6.06 -18.43
CA HIS A 145 9.49 -5.03 -17.43
C HIS A 145 8.07 -4.43 -17.55
N GLU A 146 7.62 -4.16 -18.79
CA GLU A 146 6.25 -3.68 -19.06
C GLU A 146 5.19 -4.73 -18.66
N ARG A 147 5.44 -6.03 -18.95
CA ARG A 147 4.56 -7.12 -18.52
C ARG A 147 4.50 -7.22 -17.01
N LEU A 148 5.64 -7.12 -16.33
CA LEU A 148 5.67 -7.15 -14.86
C LEU A 148 4.88 -6.00 -14.25
N LYS A 149 5.04 -4.78 -14.79
CA LYS A 149 4.24 -3.62 -14.36
C LYS A 149 2.75 -3.82 -14.57
N ALA A 150 2.35 -4.35 -15.72
CA ALA A 150 0.93 -4.64 -16.01
C ALA A 150 0.37 -5.70 -15.05
N LEU A 151 1.11 -6.77 -14.75
CA LEU A 151 0.70 -7.80 -13.79
C LEU A 151 0.57 -7.24 -12.36
N LEU A 152 1.51 -6.38 -11.94
CA LEU A 152 1.44 -5.71 -10.64
C LEU A 152 0.21 -4.79 -10.56
N ALA A 153 -0.08 -4.01 -11.62
CA ALA A 153 -1.26 -3.15 -11.68
C ALA A 153 -2.57 -3.96 -11.62
N LEU A 154 -2.66 -5.09 -12.35
CA LEU A 154 -3.80 -6.00 -12.27
C LEU A 154 -3.96 -6.59 -10.87
N LYS A 155 -2.87 -6.98 -10.22
CA LYS A 155 -2.90 -7.52 -8.86
C LYS A 155 -3.42 -6.49 -7.86
N THR A 156 -3.00 -5.23 -7.96
CA THR A 156 -3.48 -4.16 -7.07
C THR A 156 -4.97 -3.90 -7.25
N VAL A 157 -5.47 -3.84 -8.49
CA VAL A 157 -6.91 -3.68 -8.78
C VAL A 157 -7.73 -4.86 -8.24
N SER A 158 -7.26 -6.10 -8.45
CA SER A 158 -7.94 -7.29 -7.94
C SER A 158 -8.01 -7.32 -6.41
N LEU A 159 -6.93 -6.93 -5.73
CA LEU A 159 -6.93 -6.82 -4.27
C LEU A 159 -7.93 -5.77 -3.78
N ALA A 160 -7.99 -4.60 -4.43
CA ALA A 160 -8.96 -3.55 -4.09
C ALA A 160 -10.41 -4.07 -4.21
N GLU A 161 -10.73 -4.82 -5.27
CA GLU A 161 -12.06 -5.40 -5.43
C GLU A 161 -12.39 -6.43 -4.34
N ILE A 162 -11.43 -7.29 -3.96
CA ILE A 162 -11.63 -8.25 -2.88
C ILE A 162 -11.96 -7.51 -1.57
N HIS A 163 -11.23 -6.45 -1.24
CA HIS A 163 -11.48 -5.66 -0.03
C HIS A 163 -12.85 -4.97 -0.04
N HIS A 164 -13.27 -4.41 -1.17
CA HIS A 164 -14.62 -3.88 -1.32
C HIS A 164 -15.72 -4.95 -1.14
N ARG A 165 -15.49 -6.15 -1.66
CA ARG A 165 -16.41 -7.28 -1.47
C ARG A 165 -16.46 -7.75 -0.03
N VAL A 166 -15.33 -7.82 0.68
CA VAL A 166 -15.29 -8.15 2.12
C VAL A 166 -16.11 -7.14 2.92
N LYS A 167 -15.91 -5.83 2.69
CA LYS A 167 -16.71 -4.78 3.33
C LYS A 167 -18.20 -4.96 3.07
N ASN A 168 -18.60 -5.17 1.81
CA ASN A 168 -20.00 -5.36 1.43
C ASN A 168 -20.61 -6.59 2.11
N ASN A 169 -19.87 -7.69 2.19
CA ASN A 169 -20.30 -8.90 2.87
C ASN A 169 -20.51 -8.67 4.37
N LEU A 170 -19.57 -7.95 5.03
CA LEU A 170 -19.72 -7.58 6.44
C LEU A 170 -20.93 -6.66 6.68
N GLN A 171 -21.24 -5.73 5.77
CA GLN A 171 -22.43 -4.88 5.84
C GLN A 171 -23.73 -5.70 5.68
N ILE A 172 -23.73 -6.71 4.80
CA ILE A 172 -24.89 -7.62 4.64
C ILE A 172 -25.11 -8.40 5.93
N VAL A 173 -24.04 -8.99 6.51
CA VAL A 173 -24.14 -9.73 7.78
C VAL A 173 -24.63 -8.83 8.90
N SER A 174 -24.09 -7.61 9.02
CA SER A 174 -24.54 -6.61 10.00
C SER A 174 -26.02 -6.29 9.85
N SER A 175 -26.52 -6.14 8.61
CA SER A 175 -27.94 -5.88 8.30
C SER A 175 -28.83 -7.07 8.65
N LEU A 176 -28.37 -8.29 8.38
CA LEU A 176 -29.08 -9.51 8.76
C LEU A 176 -29.20 -9.65 10.28
N LEU A 177 -28.13 -9.40 11.03
CA LEU A 177 -28.17 -9.40 12.49
C LEU A 177 -29.16 -8.38 13.04
N LYS A 178 -29.20 -7.16 12.45
CA LYS A 178 -30.20 -6.13 12.79
C LYS A 178 -31.64 -6.58 12.54
N LEU A 179 -31.87 -7.28 11.43
CA LEU A 179 -33.20 -7.82 11.13
C LEU A 179 -33.61 -8.97 12.07
N GLN A 180 -32.66 -9.85 12.39
CA GLN A 180 -32.90 -10.95 13.30
C GLN A 180 -33.15 -10.46 14.74
N SER A 181 -32.39 -9.46 15.21
CA SER A 181 -32.55 -8.91 16.56
C SER A 181 -33.97 -8.39 16.81
N LYS A 182 -34.66 -7.89 15.80
CA LYS A 182 -36.06 -7.40 15.91
C LYS A 182 -37.07 -8.49 16.18
N LYS A 183 -36.74 -9.76 15.90
CA LYS A 183 -37.68 -10.90 16.13
C LYS A 183 -37.74 -11.37 17.59
N PHE A 184 -36.77 -10.96 18.38
CA PHE A 184 -36.70 -11.38 19.80
C PHE A 184 -37.32 -10.30 20.67
N ALA A 185 -38.23 -10.73 21.57
CA ALA A 185 -38.85 -9.84 22.55
C ALA A 185 -37.93 -9.54 23.72
N ASP A 186 -37.06 -10.50 24.09
CA ASP A 186 -36.14 -10.40 25.22
C ASP A 186 -35.04 -9.32 24.95
N PRO A 187 -34.96 -8.28 25.80
CA PRO A 187 -33.93 -7.25 25.70
C PRO A 187 -32.51 -7.81 25.77
N ALA A 188 -32.24 -8.82 26.63
CA ALA A 188 -30.93 -9.41 26.81
C ALA A 188 -30.43 -10.07 25.50
N VAL A 189 -31.33 -10.77 24.80
CA VAL A 189 -31.03 -11.36 23.49
C VAL A 189 -30.76 -10.27 22.43
N ARG A 190 -31.54 -9.18 22.42
CA ARG A 190 -31.33 -8.06 21.51
C ARG A 190 -30.00 -7.36 21.73
N ASP A 191 -29.58 -7.25 22.99
CA ASP A 191 -28.28 -6.65 23.34
C ASP A 191 -27.11 -7.48 22.79
N VAL A 192 -27.18 -8.82 22.85
CA VAL A 192 -26.19 -9.72 22.26
C VAL A 192 -26.10 -9.52 20.75
N PHE A 193 -27.23 -9.45 20.02
CA PHE A 193 -27.24 -9.19 18.58
C PHE A 193 -26.67 -7.81 18.24
N THR A 194 -26.94 -6.81 19.06
CA THR A 194 -26.43 -5.45 18.89
C THR A 194 -24.92 -5.44 19.07
N GLU A 195 -24.40 -6.11 20.09
CA GLU A 195 -22.96 -6.24 20.32
C GLU A 195 -22.26 -6.96 19.18
N CYS A 196 -22.81 -8.08 18.68
CA CYS A 196 -22.27 -8.79 17.50
C CYS A 196 -22.23 -7.88 16.27
N ARG A 197 -23.30 -7.12 16.03
CA ARG A 197 -23.37 -6.16 14.91
C ARG A 197 -22.32 -5.07 15.02
N ASP A 198 -22.13 -4.51 16.22
CA ASP A 198 -21.17 -3.42 16.45
C ASP A 198 -19.73 -3.91 16.26
N ARG A 199 -19.42 -5.16 16.64
CA ARG A 199 -18.16 -5.84 16.34
C ARG A 199 -17.92 -5.98 14.83
N ILE A 200 -18.92 -6.45 14.09
CA ILE A 200 -18.83 -6.60 12.63
C ILE A 200 -18.63 -5.24 11.94
N ASN A 201 -19.33 -4.21 12.40
CA ASN A 201 -19.17 -2.86 11.86
C ASN A 201 -17.78 -2.27 12.17
N ALA A 202 -17.23 -2.54 13.34
CA ALA A 202 -15.86 -2.18 13.69
C ALA A 202 -14.86 -2.88 12.78
N MET A 203 -15.04 -4.20 12.56
CA MET A 203 -14.20 -4.99 11.65
C MET A 203 -14.25 -4.44 10.20
N ALA A 204 -15.43 -4.08 9.70
CA ALA A 204 -15.58 -3.54 8.36
C ALA A 204 -14.86 -2.18 8.18
N ARG A 205 -14.94 -1.29 9.19
CA ARG A 205 -14.23 -0.01 9.20
C ARG A 205 -12.73 -0.19 9.25
N LEU A 206 -12.24 -1.03 10.15
CA LEU A 206 -10.82 -1.36 10.28
C LEU A 206 -10.24 -1.90 8.98
N HIS A 207 -10.97 -2.81 8.34
CA HIS A 207 -10.54 -3.38 7.07
C HIS A 207 -10.43 -2.31 5.96
N GLU A 208 -11.32 -1.31 5.97
CA GLU A 208 -11.28 -0.20 5.01
C GLU A 208 -10.14 0.78 5.31
N GLU A 209 -9.95 1.17 6.57
CA GLU A 209 -8.89 2.09 7.01
C GLU A 209 -7.50 1.51 6.72
N LEU A 210 -7.27 0.26 7.15
CA LEU A 210 -5.99 -0.43 6.95
C LEU A 210 -5.62 -0.60 5.48
N TYR A 211 -6.62 -0.72 4.60
CA TYR A 211 -6.37 -0.86 3.16
C TYR A 211 -6.15 0.49 2.46
N ASN A 212 -6.90 1.53 2.82
CA ASN A 212 -6.84 2.84 2.15
C ASN A 212 -5.56 3.62 2.47
N GLU A 213 -5.00 3.46 3.66
CA GLU A 213 -3.78 4.19 4.05
C GLU A 213 -2.50 3.65 3.42
N HIS A 214 -2.48 2.39 2.99
CA HIS A 214 -1.20 1.74 2.71
C HIS A 214 -1.30 0.73 1.56
N GLY A 215 -1.10 1.14 0.35
CA GLY A 215 -0.66 0.23 -0.72
C GLY A 215 0.67 -0.48 -0.39
N GLN A 216 1.09 -0.48 0.88
CA GLN A 216 2.32 -1.05 1.41
C GLN A 216 2.03 -2.40 2.07
N SER A 217 2.98 -3.32 1.93
CA SER A 217 2.91 -4.68 2.48
C SER A 217 2.94 -4.74 4.01
N HIS A 218 3.18 -3.62 4.71
CA HIS A 218 3.36 -3.53 6.15
C HIS A 218 2.77 -2.26 6.73
N LEU A 219 1.96 -2.41 7.78
CA LEU A 219 1.36 -1.31 8.51
C LEU A 219 2.08 -1.07 9.84
N ASN A 220 2.41 0.17 10.16
CA ASN A 220 2.78 0.52 11.53
C ASN A 220 1.51 0.60 12.38
N PHE A 221 1.32 -0.38 13.26
CA PHE A 221 0.10 -0.50 14.07
C PHE A 221 -0.05 0.56 15.17
N ALA A 222 1.01 1.27 15.54
CA ALA A 222 1.02 2.22 16.65
C ALA A 222 0.04 3.40 16.50
N PRO A 223 -0.03 4.13 15.36
CA PRO A 223 -1.01 5.19 15.14
C PRO A 223 -2.45 4.65 15.23
N HIS A 224 -2.71 3.51 14.60
CA HIS A 224 -4.02 2.89 14.56
C HIS A 224 -4.54 2.53 15.99
N LEU A 225 -3.68 1.95 16.84
CA LEU A 225 -4.08 1.65 18.23
C LEU A 225 -4.49 2.91 19.00
N ARG A 226 -3.79 4.03 18.77
CA ARG A 226 -4.12 5.31 19.42
C ARG A 226 -5.47 5.84 18.97
N GLU A 227 -5.71 5.88 17.66
CA GLU A 227 -6.98 6.34 17.08
C GLU A 227 -8.16 5.49 17.52
N LEU A 228 -8.00 4.16 17.53
CA LEU A 228 -8.99 3.21 18.02
C LEU A 228 -9.34 3.49 19.50
N ALA A 229 -8.32 3.62 20.34
CA ALA A 229 -8.51 3.84 21.77
C ALA A 229 -9.21 5.18 22.06
N GLU A 230 -8.84 6.26 21.37
CA GLU A 230 -9.50 7.56 21.48
C GLU A 230 -10.95 7.53 20.98
N MET A 231 -11.21 6.85 19.86
CA MET A 231 -12.56 6.70 19.33
C MET A 231 -13.47 5.97 20.31
N LEU A 232 -12.99 4.86 20.87
CA LEU A 232 -13.74 4.08 21.85
C LEU A 232 -14.00 4.86 23.12
N LEU A 233 -13.03 5.61 23.62
CA LEU A 233 -13.21 6.48 24.77
C LEU A 233 -14.32 7.52 24.52
N ARG A 234 -14.31 8.19 23.35
CA ARG A 234 -15.34 9.16 22.98
C ARG A 234 -16.74 8.55 22.91
N SER A 235 -16.85 7.31 22.42
CA SER A 235 -18.14 6.65 22.17
C SER A 235 -18.71 5.93 23.40
N HIS A 236 -17.87 5.46 24.32
CA HIS A 236 -18.26 4.57 25.41
C HIS A 236 -17.85 5.07 26.80
N LYS A 237 -17.46 6.33 26.92
CA LYS A 237 -17.16 6.93 28.24
C LYS A 237 -18.40 6.88 29.12
N PRO A 238 -18.35 6.24 30.30
CA PRO A 238 -19.49 6.22 31.24
C PRO A 238 -19.88 7.64 31.67
N ALA A 239 -21.17 7.91 31.71
CA ALA A 239 -21.69 9.20 32.19
C ALA A 239 -21.25 9.48 33.60
N GLY A 240 -20.70 10.67 33.85
CA GLY A 240 -20.24 11.10 35.17
C GLY A 240 -18.90 10.50 35.65
N CYS A 241 -18.22 9.71 34.83
CA CYS A 241 -16.89 9.17 35.14
C CYS A 241 -15.79 9.98 34.43
N ASN A 242 -14.80 10.44 35.17
CA ASN A 242 -13.61 11.07 34.57
C ASN A 242 -12.57 10.02 34.25
N LEU A 243 -12.57 9.54 32.99
CA LEU A 243 -11.63 8.52 32.52
C LEU A 243 -10.43 9.14 31.83
N THR A 244 -9.23 8.68 32.22
CA THR A 244 -7.96 8.99 31.58
C THR A 244 -7.52 7.78 30.76
N LEU A 245 -7.19 8.00 29.48
CA LEU A 245 -6.65 6.98 28.59
C LEU A 245 -5.21 7.34 28.24
N ASN A 246 -4.27 6.43 28.51
CA ASN A 246 -2.89 6.56 28.10
C ASN A 246 -2.54 5.48 27.07
N VAL A 247 -1.96 5.89 25.95
CA VAL A 247 -1.52 4.98 24.90
C VAL A 247 -0.02 5.13 24.68
N SER A 248 0.74 4.10 25.05
CA SER A 248 2.20 4.04 24.88
C SER A 248 2.55 2.98 23.84
N THR A 249 3.24 3.37 22.77
CA THR A 249 3.47 2.47 21.63
C THR A 249 4.89 2.59 21.09
N ASP A 250 5.51 1.43 20.83
CA ASP A 250 6.66 1.35 19.94
C ASP A 250 6.22 1.36 18.48
N ARG A 251 7.17 1.53 17.54
CA ARG A 251 6.91 1.27 16.12
C ARG A 251 6.78 -0.23 15.89
N VAL A 252 5.59 -0.69 15.55
CA VAL A 252 5.27 -2.12 15.37
C VAL A 252 4.73 -2.35 13.96
N PRO A 253 5.61 -2.66 12.98
CA PRO A 253 5.17 -3.07 11.65
C PRO A 253 4.58 -4.47 11.70
N LEU A 254 3.36 -4.63 11.18
CA LEU A 254 2.61 -5.87 11.08
C LEU A 254 2.13 -6.09 9.65
N ASP A 255 1.90 -7.34 9.26
CA ASP A 255 1.14 -7.64 8.05
C ASP A 255 -0.35 -7.31 8.25
N LEU A 256 -1.10 -7.29 7.15
CA LEU A 256 -2.52 -6.91 7.17
C LEU A 256 -3.34 -7.85 8.06
N ASP A 257 -3.11 -9.17 7.98
CA ASP A 257 -3.87 -10.16 8.75
C ASP A 257 -3.61 -10.01 10.25
N GLN A 258 -2.34 -9.83 10.66
CA GLN A 258 -1.97 -9.57 12.04
C GLN A 258 -2.56 -8.25 12.55
N SER A 259 -2.56 -7.21 11.70
CA SER A 259 -3.13 -5.89 12.05
C SER A 259 -4.63 -5.97 12.29
N ILE A 260 -5.38 -6.66 11.44
CA ILE A 260 -6.82 -6.86 11.60
C ILE A 260 -7.12 -7.61 12.89
N LEU A 261 -6.45 -8.74 13.13
CA LEU A 261 -6.68 -9.54 14.34
C LEU A 261 -6.33 -8.77 15.62
N LEU A 262 -5.19 -8.07 15.62
CA LEU A 262 -4.77 -7.28 16.78
C LEU A 262 -5.70 -6.11 17.04
N SER A 263 -6.26 -5.48 15.99
CA SER A 263 -7.26 -4.42 16.12
C SER A 263 -8.55 -4.91 16.77
N LEU A 264 -9.04 -6.09 16.34
CA LEU A 264 -10.23 -6.70 16.94
C LEU A 264 -10.00 -7.04 18.42
N ILE A 265 -8.85 -7.60 18.73
CA ILE A 265 -8.44 -7.91 20.10
C ILE A 265 -8.37 -6.62 20.96
N ALA A 266 -7.69 -5.58 20.43
CA ALA A 266 -7.60 -4.29 21.13
C ALA A 266 -8.98 -3.67 21.35
N ASN A 267 -9.86 -3.71 20.34
CA ASN A 267 -11.24 -3.24 20.43
C ASN A 267 -12.01 -3.95 21.54
N GLU A 268 -11.97 -5.29 21.59
CA GLU A 268 -12.66 -6.08 22.62
C GLU A 268 -12.14 -5.78 24.02
N LEU A 269 -10.81 -5.72 24.20
CA LEU A 269 -10.22 -5.48 25.51
C LEU A 269 -10.47 -4.05 26.00
N LEU A 270 -10.38 -3.05 25.13
CA LEU A 270 -10.70 -1.66 25.46
C LEU A 270 -12.19 -1.49 25.78
N LEU A 271 -13.09 -2.08 24.98
CA LEU A 271 -14.53 -2.06 25.25
C LEU A 271 -14.87 -2.72 26.57
N ASN A 272 -14.24 -3.85 26.90
CA ASN A 272 -14.44 -4.53 28.17
C ASN A 272 -14.04 -3.63 29.34
N SER A 273 -12.91 -2.95 29.27
CA SER A 273 -12.48 -1.98 30.28
C SER A 273 -13.47 -0.82 30.40
N LEU A 274 -13.85 -0.19 29.28
CA LEU A 274 -14.74 0.98 29.28
C LEU A 274 -16.16 0.66 29.77
N LYS A 275 -16.71 -0.51 29.41
CA LYS A 275 -18.09 -0.91 29.78
C LYS A 275 -18.20 -1.48 31.19
N HIS A 276 -17.18 -2.21 31.65
CA HIS A 276 -17.31 -3.05 32.84
C HIS A 276 -16.44 -2.62 34.01
N ALA A 277 -15.27 -2.01 33.77
CA ALA A 277 -14.34 -1.72 34.86
C ALA A 277 -14.76 -0.54 35.75
N PHE A 278 -15.51 0.43 35.20
CA PHE A 278 -15.79 1.70 35.90
C PHE A 278 -17.24 1.89 36.32
N HIS A 279 -17.98 0.80 36.45
CA HIS A 279 -19.35 0.89 36.95
C HIS A 279 -19.38 1.49 38.36
N ARG A 280 -20.16 2.59 38.55
CA ARG A 280 -20.29 3.37 39.81
C ARG A 280 -18.98 4.01 40.32
N ARG A 281 -18.02 4.32 39.42
CA ARG A 281 -16.79 5.05 39.76
C ARG A 281 -16.82 6.47 39.19
N ALA A 282 -16.32 7.43 39.98
CA ALA A 282 -16.24 8.84 39.56
C ALA A 282 -15.04 9.12 38.69
N ALA A 283 -13.99 8.30 38.78
CA ALA A 283 -12.77 8.42 37.99
C ALA A 283 -12.14 7.06 37.74
N GLY A 284 -11.32 6.97 36.69
CA GLY A 284 -10.56 5.77 36.37
C GLY A 284 -9.51 6.02 35.32
N LYS A 285 -8.65 5.02 35.14
CA LYS A 285 -7.53 5.06 34.19
C LYS A 285 -7.49 3.77 33.40
N VAL A 286 -7.28 3.92 32.06
CA VAL A 286 -6.97 2.81 31.14
C VAL A 286 -5.62 3.09 30.49
N ASP A 287 -4.71 2.14 30.60
CA ASP A 287 -3.40 2.17 29.96
C ASP A 287 -3.35 1.11 28.87
N ALA A 288 -3.09 1.50 27.64
CA ALA A 288 -2.84 0.62 26.50
C ALA A 288 -1.36 0.72 26.10
N GLU A 289 -0.66 -0.39 26.17
CA GLU A 289 0.78 -0.46 25.89
C GLU A 289 1.07 -1.46 24.78
N LEU A 290 1.73 -1.02 23.72
CA LEU A 290 2.17 -1.86 22.60
C LEU A 290 3.70 -1.83 22.52
N ARG A 291 4.34 -2.97 22.75
CA ARG A 291 5.79 -3.11 22.74
C ARG A 291 6.24 -4.11 21.70
N ARG A 292 7.42 -3.86 21.15
CA ARG A 292 8.11 -4.79 20.28
C ARG A 292 9.53 -5.06 20.78
N THR A 293 9.83 -6.34 21.00
CA THR A 293 11.18 -6.78 21.34
C THR A 293 11.64 -7.80 20.29
N ARG A 294 12.50 -7.40 19.36
CA ARG A 294 12.88 -8.19 18.19
C ARG A 294 11.64 -8.55 17.34
N ASN A 295 11.30 -9.85 17.27
CA ASN A 295 10.11 -10.35 16.54
C ASN A 295 8.89 -10.54 17.43
N GLN A 296 9.00 -10.32 18.73
CA GLN A 296 7.94 -10.51 19.69
C GLN A 296 7.18 -9.20 19.89
N VAL A 297 5.86 -9.25 19.77
CA VAL A 297 4.95 -8.13 19.97
C VAL A 297 4.09 -8.42 21.19
N THR A 298 3.98 -7.45 22.07
CA THR A 298 3.17 -7.52 23.29
C THR A 298 2.20 -6.35 23.28
N LEU A 299 0.90 -6.66 23.33
CA LEU A 299 -0.15 -5.69 23.63
C LEU A 299 -0.64 -5.93 25.05
N THR A 300 -0.59 -4.90 25.87
CA THR A 300 -1.09 -4.93 27.25
C THR A 300 -2.12 -3.83 27.44
N ILE A 301 -3.30 -4.19 27.92
CA ILE A 301 -4.37 -3.26 28.31
C ILE A 301 -4.64 -3.44 29.79
N ARG A 302 -4.51 -2.34 30.52
CA ARG A 302 -4.70 -2.30 31.98
C ARG A 302 -5.77 -1.28 32.32
N ASP A 303 -6.67 -1.65 33.25
CA ASP A 303 -7.58 -0.72 33.90
C ASP A 303 -7.37 -0.74 35.42
N ASP A 304 -7.65 0.37 36.09
CA ASP A 304 -7.64 0.48 37.55
C ASP A 304 -9.05 0.33 38.13
N GLY A 305 -9.94 -0.32 37.37
CA GLY A 305 -11.35 -0.47 37.71
C GLY A 305 -11.67 -1.48 38.83
N ASN A 306 -12.86 -2.03 38.76
CA ASN A 306 -13.35 -3.01 39.77
C ASN A 306 -12.69 -4.40 39.65
N GLY A 307 -11.98 -4.62 38.50
CA GLY A 307 -11.33 -5.88 38.21
C GLY A 307 -12.30 -7.00 37.82
N ILE A 308 -11.75 -8.06 37.24
CA ILE A 308 -12.53 -9.27 36.92
C ILE A 308 -12.92 -9.93 38.22
N VAL A 309 -14.23 -10.12 38.46
CA VAL A 309 -14.73 -10.93 39.56
C VAL A 309 -14.64 -12.40 39.12
N PRO A 310 -13.84 -13.25 39.80
CA PRO A 310 -13.88 -14.67 39.54
C PRO A 310 -15.29 -15.18 39.95
N ARG A 311 -16.13 -15.50 38.99
CA ARG A 311 -17.40 -16.17 39.28
C ARG A 311 -17.11 -17.59 39.83
N ARG A 312 -17.42 -17.83 41.09
CA ARG A 312 -17.13 -19.05 41.85
C ARG A 312 -18.05 -20.23 41.50
N SER A 313 -18.83 -20.19 40.44
CA SER A 313 -19.69 -21.32 40.03
C SER A 313 -19.66 -21.42 38.49
N GLU A 314 -18.85 -22.30 38.02
CA GLU A 314 -18.79 -22.71 36.63
C GLU A 314 -19.87 -23.76 36.37
N THR A 315 -20.99 -23.34 35.82
CA THR A 315 -21.64 -24.11 34.77
C THR A 315 -20.94 -23.66 33.47
N GLU A 316 -20.27 -24.58 32.77
CA GLU A 316 -19.58 -24.39 31.48
C GLU A 316 -20.55 -23.83 30.43
N GLY A 317 -20.70 -22.52 30.35
CA GLY A 317 -21.62 -21.90 29.38
C GLY A 317 -21.75 -20.39 29.48
N GLN A 318 -21.13 -19.72 30.46
CA GLN A 318 -21.27 -18.28 30.67
C GLN A 318 -19.93 -17.53 30.86
N ARG A 319 -18.86 -17.95 30.19
CA ARG A 319 -17.73 -17.04 29.90
C ARG A 319 -18.26 -15.98 28.95
N GLY A 320 -18.08 -14.70 29.28
CA GLY A 320 -18.54 -13.63 28.40
C GLY A 320 -17.94 -13.81 27.02
N THR A 321 -18.76 -13.87 25.99
CA THR A 321 -18.40 -14.15 24.61
C THR A 321 -17.19 -13.35 24.09
N GLY A 322 -16.86 -12.20 24.70
CA GLY A 322 -15.72 -11.34 24.34
C GLY A 322 -14.35 -11.93 24.67
N ILE A 323 -14.19 -12.52 25.88
CA ILE A 323 -12.90 -13.11 26.30
C ILE A 323 -12.59 -14.38 25.49
N ASP A 324 -13.60 -15.23 25.22
CA ASP A 324 -13.43 -16.42 24.40
C ASP A 324 -13.05 -16.04 22.95
N LEU A 325 -13.62 -14.96 22.43
CA LEU A 325 -13.27 -14.43 21.11
C LEU A 325 -11.82 -13.93 21.10
N VAL A 326 -11.38 -13.17 22.11
CA VAL A 326 -9.98 -12.71 22.23
C VAL A 326 -9.03 -13.90 22.28
N GLN A 327 -9.38 -14.96 23.02
CA GLN A 327 -8.57 -16.17 23.11
C GLN A 327 -8.46 -16.90 21.76
N ALA A 328 -9.57 -17.00 21.02
CA ALA A 328 -9.59 -17.60 19.69
C ALA A 328 -8.73 -16.80 18.71
N MET A 329 -8.87 -15.47 18.67
CA MET A 329 -8.10 -14.58 17.82
C MET A 329 -6.61 -14.58 18.18
N SER A 330 -6.26 -14.67 19.47
CA SER A 330 -4.87 -14.79 19.92
C SER A 330 -4.21 -16.08 19.42
N ARG A 331 -4.93 -17.20 19.44
CA ARG A 331 -4.45 -18.47 18.85
C ARG A 331 -4.25 -18.34 17.34
N GLN A 332 -5.13 -17.63 16.65
CA GLN A 332 -5.01 -17.38 15.20
C GLN A 332 -3.79 -16.50 14.87
N LEU A 333 -3.42 -15.56 15.76
CA LEU A 333 -2.16 -14.81 15.69
C LEU A 333 -0.92 -15.69 15.96
N GLY A 334 -1.10 -16.92 16.42
CA GLY A 334 0.00 -17.76 16.91
C GLY A 334 0.57 -17.26 18.23
N GLY A 335 -0.27 -16.62 19.05
CA GLY A 335 0.11 -15.98 20.29
C GLY A 335 -0.58 -16.56 21.53
N GLU A 336 -0.20 -16.01 22.68
CA GLU A 336 -0.74 -16.35 23.99
C GLU A 336 -1.53 -15.16 24.55
N PHE A 337 -2.67 -15.45 25.20
CA PHE A 337 -3.50 -14.49 25.89
C PHE A 337 -3.55 -14.81 27.37
N VAL A 338 -3.25 -13.81 28.19
CA VAL A 338 -3.29 -13.91 29.66
C VAL A 338 -4.08 -12.72 30.20
N VAL A 339 -5.02 -12.99 31.13
CA VAL A 339 -5.76 -11.96 31.81
C VAL A 339 -5.68 -12.20 33.32
N ASN A 340 -5.29 -11.16 34.08
CA ASN A 340 -5.07 -11.22 35.52
C ASN A 340 -5.78 -10.05 36.21
N ARG A 341 -6.25 -10.30 37.43
CA ARG A 341 -6.66 -9.23 38.34
C ARG A 341 -5.42 -8.60 38.96
N MET A 342 -5.36 -7.27 38.98
CA MET A 342 -4.24 -6.58 39.63
C MET A 342 -4.40 -6.51 41.14
N PRO A 343 -3.30 -6.55 41.94
CA PRO A 343 -3.35 -6.53 43.40
C PRO A 343 -4.02 -5.29 43.98
N VAL A 344 -3.87 -4.15 43.30
CA VAL A 344 -4.43 -2.85 43.76
C VAL A 344 -5.85 -2.61 43.25
N GLY A 345 -6.44 -3.58 42.56
CA GLY A 345 -7.71 -3.47 41.82
C GLY A 345 -7.50 -3.25 40.33
N GLY A 346 -8.53 -3.62 39.54
CA GLY A 346 -8.48 -3.53 38.08
C GLY A 346 -8.05 -4.83 37.42
N THR A 347 -7.92 -4.75 36.06
CA THR A 347 -7.59 -5.89 35.20
C THR A 347 -6.34 -5.57 34.39
N CYS A 348 -5.52 -6.60 34.14
CA CYS A 348 -4.41 -6.56 33.19
C CYS A 348 -4.60 -7.69 32.19
N ALA A 349 -4.82 -7.34 30.92
CA ALA A 349 -4.94 -8.25 29.80
C ALA A 349 -3.71 -8.10 28.91
N THR A 350 -3.02 -9.20 28.63
CA THR A 350 -1.78 -9.21 27.84
C THR A 350 -1.86 -10.24 26.73
N ILE A 351 -1.47 -9.84 25.53
CA ILE A 351 -1.31 -10.71 24.37
C ILE A 351 0.13 -10.64 23.91
N LEU A 352 0.68 -11.81 23.66
CA LEU A 352 2.05 -12.00 23.21
C LEU A 352 2.05 -12.84 21.94
N PHE A 353 2.63 -12.33 20.86
CA PHE A 353 2.73 -13.07 19.60
C PHE A 353 4.01 -12.70 18.82
N ARG A 354 4.31 -13.45 17.75
CA ARG A 354 5.44 -13.14 16.89
C ARG A 354 4.99 -12.36 15.65
N SER A 355 5.64 -11.23 15.39
CA SER A 355 5.49 -10.53 14.11
C SER A 355 6.08 -11.37 12.98
N LYS A 356 5.35 -11.50 11.88
CA LYS A 356 5.84 -12.13 10.66
C LYS A 356 6.87 -11.27 9.93
N ILE A 357 6.97 -9.98 10.30
CA ILE A 357 7.86 -9.01 9.69
C ILE A 357 9.17 -8.94 10.47
N SER A 358 10.28 -9.19 9.77
CA SER A 358 11.62 -9.08 10.36
C SER A 358 11.97 -7.62 10.67
N PRO A 359 12.72 -7.33 11.78
CA PRO A 359 13.16 -5.97 12.12
C PRO A 359 14.12 -5.32 11.10
N GLN A 360 14.66 -6.09 10.16
CA GLN A 360 15.72 -5.66 9.22
C GLN A 360 15.24 -5.30 7.82
N GLN A 361 13.93 -5.31 7.53
CA GLN A 361 13.46 -4.78 6.26
C GLN A 361 13.28 -3.26 6.38
N PRO A 362 14.17 -2.44 5.76
CA PRO A 362 13.92 -1.01 5.63
C PRO A 362 12.67 -0.81 4.76
N ASP A 363 11.91 0.24 5.07
CA ASP A 363 10.80 0.69 4.23
C ASP A 363 11.34 0.93 2.80
N VAL A 364 11.04 0.06 1.89
CA VAL A 364 11.31 0.28 0.46
C VAL A 364 10.27 1.30 0.00
N HIS A 365 10.63 2.57 0.08
CA HIS A 365 9.93 3.63 -0.63
C HIS A 365 10.13 3.38 -2.13
N LEU A 366 9.10 2.87 -2.81
CA LEU A 366 8.99 2.80 -4.27
C LEU A 366 8.34 4.09 -4.79
#